data_410051f28145e6a32ae3d9198798785e
#
_entry.id   410051f28145e6a32ae3d9198798785e
#
_cell.length_a   1.000
_cell.length_b   1.000
_cell.length_c   1.000
_cell.angle_alpha   90.00
_cell.angle_beta   90.00
_cell.angle_gamma   90.00
#
_symmetry.space_group_name_H-M   'P 1'
#
loop_
_entity.id
_entity.type
_entity.pdbx_description
1 polymer ?
#
loop_
_entity_poly.entity_id
_entity_poly.type
_entity_poly.pdbx_seq_one_letter_code
_entity_poly.pdbx_strand_id
1 'polypeptide(L)'
;MCIRDSRWSLVELDHELMFNALSQGSTLEQLDSLAGTNIDNLTVSFDSAGYSGGLPGLKVFNTSHFLGDFSGSNLEATLQTGESEIAPNMRALVTGCRPIVDTDSARGFLLHREKVASTSATDGPFTMHPTGMIPFHRSARYFKIQLNIPSATTWSDAQGLDVEAIQEGYR
;
A
#
# COMPACT_ATOMS: atom_id res chain seq x y z
N MET A 1 19.46 4.70 -20.98
CA MET A 1 18.20 4.22 -20.40
C MET A 1 18.08 4.85 -19.01
N CYS A 2 17.29 5.92 -18.87
CA CYS A 2 17.09 6.54 -17.56
C CYS A 2 16.04 5.72 -16.81
N ILE A 3 16.46 5.04 -15.76
CA ILE A 3 15.54 4.40 -14.80
C ILE A 3 14.97 5.56 -13.99
N ARG A 4 13.77 5.95 -14.32
CA ARG A 4 13.15 7.16 -13.75
C ARG A 4 12.55 6.92 -12.39
N ASP A 5 12.34 5.87 -11.82
CA ASP A 5 11.72 5.68 -10.50
C ASP A 5 12.18 4.35 -9.83
N SER A 6 13.47 4.25 -9.51
CA SER A 6 13.90 3.22 -8.58
C SER A 6 13.46 3.62 -7.16
N ARG A 7 12.29 3.15 -6.76
CA ARG A 7 11.80 3.27 -5.39
C ARG A 7 12.26 2.07 -4.59
N TRP A 8 12.83 2.33 -3.45
CA TRP A 8 13.18 1.28 -2.50
C TRP A 8 12.12 1.28 -1.40
N SER A 9 11.51 0.13 -1.15
CA SER A 9 10.64 -0.07 0.00
C SER A 9 11.17 -1.21 0.84
N LEU A 10 11.11 -1.05 2.16
CA LEU A 10 11.39 -2.11 3.09
C LEU A 10 10.07 -2.87 3.33
N VAL A 11 10.07 -4.16 3.03
CA VAL A 11 8.91 -5.04 3.25
C VAL A 11 9.35 -6.13 4.21
N GLU A 12 8.62 -6.28 5.30
CA GLU A 12 8.72 -7.44 6.16
C GLU A 12 7.70 -8.47 5.70
N LEU A 13 8.18 -9.61 5.23
CA LEU A 13 7.36 -10.71 4.75
C LEU A 13 7.57 -11.90 5.67
N ASP A 14 6.49 -12.53 6.11
CA ASP A 14 6.52 -13.77 6.87
C ASP A 14 6.75 -14.97 5.93
N HIS A 15 7.93 -14.96 5.29
CA HIS A 15 8.31 -15.94 4.27
C HIS A 15 9.76 -16.41 4.50
N GLU A 16 9.97 -17.70 4.37
CA GLU A 16 11.29 -18.31 4.57
C GLU A 16 12.18 -18.17 3.35
N LEU A 17 11.60 -18.25 2.16
CA LEU A 17 12.35 -18.26 0.91
C LEU A 17 11.59 -17.49 -0.17
N MET A 18 12.30 -16.63 -0.88
CA MET A 18 11.85 -15.97 -2.08
C MET A 18 12.74 -16.36 -3.24
N PHE A 19 12.15 -16.74 -4.35
CA PHE A 19 12.88 -17.20 -5.53
C PHE A 19 12.15 -16.81 -6.82
N ASN A 20 12.92 -16.79 -7.89
CA ASN A 20 12.37 -16.57 -9.22
C ASN A 20 12.05 -17.95 -9.84
N ALA A 21 10.82 -18.14 -10.27
CA ALA A 21 10.38 -19.32 -10.97
C ALA A 21 9.63 -18.93 -12.24
N LEU A 22 9.60 -19.81 -13.20
CA LEU A 22 8.74 -19.63 -14.37
C LEU A 22 7.29 -19.80 -13.94
N SER A 23 6.43 -18.87 -14.35
CA SER A 23 4.99 -19.07 -14.23
C SER A 23 4.58 -20.22 -15.14
N GLN A 24 3.56 -20.95 -14.75
CA GLN A 24 3.07 -22.07 -15.56
C GLN A 24 2.72 -21.58 -16.97
N GLY A 25 3.40 -22.09 -17.97
CA GLY A 25 3.11 -21.83 -19.37
C GLY A 25 1.79 -22.49 -19.80
N SER A 26 1.30 -22.10 -20.96
CA SER A 26 0.13 -22.75 -21.55
C SER A 26 0.42 -24.22 -21.86
N THR A 27 -0.46 -25.12 -21.46
CA THR A 27 -0.39 -26.55 -21.82
C THR A 27 -0.97 -26.76 -23.21
N LEU A 28 -0.63 -27.89 -23.84
CA LEU A 28 -1.20 -28.26 -25.13
C LEU A 28 -2.75 -28.35 -25.11
N GLU A 29 -3.32 -28.72 -23.96
CA GLU A 29 -4.78 -28.76 -23.77
C GLU A 29 -5.41 -27.36 -23.72
N GLN A 30 -4.66 -26.35 -23.32
CA GLN A 30 -5.13 -24.97 -23.30
C GLN A 30 -5.04 -24.29 -24.67
N LEU A 31 -4.27 -24.85 -25.60
CA LEU A 31 -4.15 -24.33 -26.96
C LEU A 31 -5.50 -24.30 -27.70
N ASP A 32 -6.33 -25.29 -27.48
CA ASP A 32 -7.68 -25.33 -28.07
C ASP A 32 -8.55 -24.15 -27.66
N SER A 33 -8.43 -23.69 -26.40
CA SER A 33 -9.17 -22.53 -25.90
C SER A 33 -8.58 -21.19 -26.37
N LEU A 34 -7.27 -21.14 -26.66
CA LEU A 34 -6.57 -19.95 -27.10
C LEU A 34 -6.64 -19.72 -28.61
N ALA A 35 -6.59 -20.82 -29.39
CA ALA A 35 -6.56 -20.79 -30.85
C ALA A 35 -7.92 -21.08 -31.48
N GLY A 36 -8.93 -21.44 -30.69
CA GLY A 36 -10.14 -22.07 -31.19
C GLY A 36 -9.81 -23.45 -31.73
N THR A 37 -10.44 -23.86 -32.82
CA THR A 37 -10.23 -25.16 -33.42
C THR A 37 -9.05 -25.25 -34.40
N ASN A 38 -8.28 -24.17 -34.56
CA ASN A 38 -7.21 -24.12 -35.53
C ASN A 38 -5.96 -23.42 -34.98
N ILE A 39 -4.85 -24.14 -34.94
CA ILE A 39 -3.53 -23.64 -34.51
C ILE A 39 -3.05 -22.45 -35.36
N ASP A 40 -3.45 -22.38 -36.62
CA ASP A 40 -3.10 -21.27 -37.52
C ASP A 40 -3.67 -19.92 -37.07
N ASN A 41 -4.65 -19.92 -36.16
CA ASN A 41 -5.24 -18.73 -35.59
C ASN A 41 -4.48 -18.20 -34.38
N LEU A 42 -3.38 -18.84 -33.96
CA LEU A 42 -2.54 -18.35 -32.90
C LEU A 42 -1.86 -17.04 -33.31
N THR A 43 -2.09 -16.00 -32.53
CA THR A 43 -1.49 -14.67 -32.73
C THR A 43 -0.09 -14.54 -32.15
N VAL A 44 0.35 -15.56 -31.39
CA VAL A 44 1.62 -15.58 -30.66
C VAL A 44 2.46 -16.77 -31.11
N SER A 45 3.73 -16.54 -31.39
CA SER A 45 4.66 -17.61 -31.78
C SER A 45 4.83 -18.65 -30.68
N PHE A 46 5.00 -19.91 -31.05
CA PHE A 46 5.34 -21.01 -30.14
C PHE A 46 6.70 -20.82 -29.44
N ASP A 47 7.60 -20.00 -29.99
CA ASP A 47 8.87 -19.63 -29.36
C ASP A 47 8.72 -18.54 -28.30
N SER A 48 7.51 -18.00 -28.11
CA SER A 48 7.27 -17.00 -27.09
C SER A 48 7.45 -17.57 -25.68
N ALA A 49 7.82 -16.72 -24.74
CA ALA A 49 8.02 -17.09 -23.34
C ALA A 49 6.79 -17.76 -22.70
N GLY A 50 5.59 -17.48 -23.20
CA GLY A 50 4.36 -18.11 -22.73
C GLY A 50 4.29 -19.63 -23.01
N TYR A 51 4.93 -20.11 -24.09
CA TYR A 51 4.96 -21.53 -24.43
C TYR A 51 6.26 -22.22 -23.98
N SER A 52 7.35 -21.50 -23.82
CA SER A 52 8.66 -22.05 -23.40
C SER A 52 8.82 -22.18 -21.86
N GLY A 53 7.74 -22.27 -21.12
CA GLY A 53 7.76 -22.44 -19.66
C GLY A 53 7.17 -21.28 -18.88
N GLY A 54 6.62 -20.27 -19.59
CA GLY A 54 5.98 -19.10 -18.97
C GLY A 54 6.94 -17.94 -18.70
N LEU A 55 6.37 -16.87 -18.18
CA LEU A 55 7.13 -15.69 -17.79
C LEU A 55 7.78 -15.89 -16.41
N PRO A 56 9.00 -15.38 -16.20
CA PRO A 56 9.60 -15.40 -14.88
C PRO A 56 8.75 -14.59 -13.90
N GLY A 57 8.40 -15.20 -12.79
CA GLY A 57 7.61 -14.62 -11.73
C GLY A 57 8.26 -14.83 -10.37
N LEU A 58 8.04 -13.92 -9.47
CA LEU A 58 8.50 -14.04 -8.10
C LEU A 58 7.58 -14.98 -7.32
N LYS A 59 8.16 -16.00 -6.69
CA LYS A 59 7.47 -17.00 -5.86
C LYS A 59 8.05 -16.97 -4.46
N VAL A 60 7.26 -17.39 -3.50
CA VAL A 60 7.63 -17.43 -2.09
C VAL A 60 7.19 -18.72 -1.43
N PHE A 61 7.96 -19.20 -0.47
CA PHE A 61 7.51 -20.19 0.51
C PHE A 61 7.26 -19.49 1.83
N ASN A 62 6.09 -19.74 2.42
CA ASN A 62 5.79 -19.26 3.76
C ASN A 62 6.38 -20.20 4.82
N THR A 63 6.32 -19.82 6.09
CA THR A 63 6.80 -20.60 7.23
C THR A 63 6.08 -21.95 7.40
N SER A 64 4.95 -22.15 6.75
CA SER A 64 4.21 -23.43 6.70
C SER A 64 4.55 -24.25 5.45
N HIS A 65 5.59 -23.87 4.69
CA HIS A 65 6.08 -24.53 3.48
C HIS A 65 5.08 -24.54 2.30
N PHE A 66 4.11 -23.63 2.29
CA PHE A 66 3.22 -23.44 1.14
C PHE A 66 3.85 -22.50 0.12
N LEU A 67 3.76 -22.91 -1.15
CA LEU A 67 4.16 -22.09 -2.29
C LEU A 67 3.09 -21.03 -2.54
N GLY A 68 3.51 -19.76 -2.61
CA GLY A 68 2.65 -18.62 -2.90
C GLY A 68 3.16 -17.79 -4.07
N ASP A 69 2.24 -17.06 -4.65
CA ASP A 69 2.47 -16.07 -5.70
C ASP A 69 2.14 -14.67 -5.18
N PHE A 70 2.82 -13.66 -5.73
CA PHE A 70 2.39 -12.27 -5.56
C PHE A 70 1.29 -11.93 -6.57
N SER A 71 0.16 -12.57 -6.40
CA SER A 71 -1.02 -12.40 -7.26
C SER A 71 -2.26 -12.18 -6.40
N GLY A 72 -3.28 -11.57 -6.99
CA GLY A 72 -4.54 -11.29 -6.30
C GLY A 72 -4.75 -9.82 -5.99
N SER A 73 -5.72 -9.53 -5.14
CA SER A 73 -6.05 -8.18 -4.72
C SER A 73 -5.00 -7.63 -3.76
N ASN A 74 -4.83 -6.32 -3.77
CA ASN A 74 -3.95 -5.64 -2.82
C ASN A 74 -4.36 -5.95 -1.38
N LEU A 75 -3.38 -6.21 -0.54
CA LEU A 75 -3.60 -6.35 0.90
C LEU A 75 -3.87 -4.99 1.53
N GLU A 76 -4.39 -5.03 2.75
CA GLU A 76 -4.52 -3.83 3.58
C GLU A 76 -3.13 -3.23 3.82
N ALA A 77 -3.02 -1.92 3.64
CA ALA A 77 -1.79 -1.19 3.92
C ALA A 77 -2.01 -0.15 5.01
N THR A 78 -1.05 -0.06 5.93
CA THR A 78 -1.04 0.94 6.99
C THR A 78 0.24 1.76 6.91
N LEU A 79 0.09 3.07 6.74
CA LEU A 79 1.18 4.03 6.81
C LEU A 79 1.00 4.87 8.08
N GLN A 80 2.06 5.01 8.86
CA GLN A 80 2.01 5.79 10.10
C GLN A 80 3.20 6.75 10.17
N THR A 81 2.94 8.00 10.51
CA THR A 81 4.01 8.97 10.77
C THR A 81 4.71 8.69 12.09
N GLY A 82 5.93 9.21 12.24
CA GLY A 82 6.52 9.36 13.55
C GLY A 82 5.68 10.28 14.44
N GLU A 83 5.86 10.17 15.74
CA GLU A 83 5.25 11.11 16.67
C GLU A 83 6.02 12.44 16.65
N SER A 84 5.30 13.53 16.56
CA SER A 84 5.90 14.87 16.53
C SER A 84 5.07 15.90 17.29
N GLU A 85 5.74 16.94 17.79
CA GLU A 85 5.11 18.22 18.15
C GLU A 85 4.98 19.04 16.87
N ILE A 86 3.76 19.37 16.48
CA ILE A 86 3.51 20.24 15.32
C ILE A 86 3.90 21.69 15.63
N ALA A 87 3.63 22.13 16.86
CA ALA A 87 4.01 23.45 17.36
C ALA A 87 4.95 23.27 18.56
N PRO A 88 6.25 23.63 18.46
CA PRO A 88 7.21 23.44 19.55
C PRO A 88 6.77 24.11 20.85
N ASN A 89 6.73 23.32 21.92
CA ASN A 89 6.31 23.73 23.27
C ASN A 89 4.87 24.27 23.41
N MET A 90 4.03 24.11 22.38
CA MET A 90 2.65 24.59 22.35
C MET A 90 1.70 23.46 21.97
N ARG A 91 0.41 23.70 22.15
CA ARG A 91 -0.62 22.83 21.59
C ARG A 91 -0.89 23.24 20.14
N ALA A 92 -1.26 22.27 19.34
CA ALA A 92 -1.76 22.51 18.00
C ALA A 92 -3.16 21.88 17.84
N LEU A 93 -4.02 22.54 17.10
CA LEU A 93 -5.28 21.99 16.61
C LEU A 93 -5.03 21.40 15.23
N VAL A 94 -5.11 20.08 15.11
CA VAL A 94 -5.07 19.39 13.81
C VAL A 94 -6.46 19.44 13.21
N THR A 95 -6.60 20.08 12.06
CA THR A 95 -7.87 20.26 11.36
C THR A 95 -8.08 19.22 10.27
N GLY A 96 -7.01 18.66 9.74
CA GLY A 96 -7.08 17.62 8.75
C GLY A 96 -5.71 17.15 8.26
N CYS A 97 -5.74 16.17 7.39
CA CYS A 97 -4.57 15.82 6.59
C CYS A 97 -4.97 15.53 5.17
N ARG A 98 -4.05 15.76 4.24
CA ARG A 98 -4.18 15.41 2.84
C ARG A 98 -3.22 14.28 2.53
N PRO A 99 -3.72 13.04 2.35
CA PRO A 99 -2.91 11.93 1.88
C PRO A 99 -2.42 12.17 0.44
N ILE A 100 -1.16 11.87 0.20
CA ILE A 100 -0.57 11.87 -1.15
C ILE A 100 -0.54 10.41 -1.60
N VAL A 101 -1.71 9.89 -1.95
CA VAL A 101 -1.95 8.52 -2.41
C VAL A 101 -2.88 8.54 -3.62
N ASP A 102 -2.76 7.56 -4.49
CA ASP A 102 -3.55 7.45 -5.71
C ASP A 102 -4.88 6.68 -5.54
N THR A 103 -5.48 6.76 -4.35
CA THR A 103 -6.77 6.14 -4.04
C THR A 103 -7.66 7.02 -3.17
N ASP A 104 -8.96 7.00 -3.42
CA ASP A 104 -9.97 7.72 -2.63
C ASP A 104 -10.48 6.92 -1.42
N SER A 105 -10.10 5.65 -1.30
CA SER A 105 -10.61 4.76 -0.25
C SER A 105 -9.81 4.80 1.05
N ALA A 106 -8.79 5.64 1.12
CA ALA A 106 -7.95 5.78 2.30
C ALA A 106 -8.73 6.31 3.51
N ARG A 107 -8.40 5.80 4.69
CA ARG A 107 -8.99 6.19 5.97
C ARG A 107 -7.91 6.69 6.91
N GLY A 108 -8.20 7.79 7.60
CA GLY A 108 -7.27 8.40 8.54
C GLY A 108 -7.61 8.11 9.99
N PHE A 109 -6.58 7.95 10.79
CA PHE A 109 -6.66 7.91 12.24
C PHE A 109 -5.71 8.95 12.80
N LEU A 110 -6.14 9.66 13.80
CA LEU A 110 -5.32 10.62 14.51
C LEU A 110 -5.02 10.08 15.91
N LEU A 111 -3.76 9.79 16.17
CA LEU A 111 -3.29 9.41 17.49
C LEU A 111 -2.72 10.66 18.16
N HIS A 112 -3.13 10.93 19.39
CA HIS A 112 -2.74 12.13 20.08
C HIS A 112 -2.52 11.92 21.59
N ARG A 113 -1.66 12.72 22.19
CA ARG A 113 -1.43 12.75 23.65
C ARG A 113 -0.89 14.09 24.11
N GLU A 114 -1.03 14.38 25.41
CA GLU A 114 -0.54 15.62 26.02
C GLU A 114 0.87 15.48 26.59
N LYS A 115 1.26 14.30 27.02
CA LYS A 115 2.55 13.99 27.63
C LYS A 115 3.12 12.71 27.05
N VAL A 116 4.42 12.66 26.87
CA VAL A 116 5.11 11.47 26.35
C VAL A 116 4.84 10.22 27.22
N ALA A 117 4.69 10.40 28.52
CA ALA A 117 4.38 9.32 29.45
C ALA A 117 2.91 8.86 29.45
N SER A 118 1.99 9.59 28.78
CA SER A 118 0.58 9.22 28.68
C SER A 118 0.35 8.24 27.54
N THR A 119 -0.64 7.36 27.72
CA THR A 119 -1.13 6.54 26.63
C THR A 119 -1.71 7.43 25.54
N SER A 120 -1.39 7.11 24.29
CA SER A 120 -1.95 7.80 23.14
C SER A 120 -3.43 7.43 22.97
N ALA A 121 -4.28 8.42 22.79
CA ALA A 121 -5.66 8.24 22.37
C ALA A 121 -5.74 8.22 20.84
N THR A 122 -6.71 7.49 20.29
CA THR A 122 -6.90 7.34 18.85
C THR A 122 -8.30 7.80 18.48
N ASP A 123 -8.39 8.73 17.56
CA ASP A 123 -9.63 9.17 16.92
C ASP A 123 -9.71 8.63 15.50
N GLY A 124 -10.87 8.15 15.09
CA GLY A 124 -11.09 7.59 13.74
C GLY A 124 -11.81 6.24 13.78
N PRO A 125 -11.99 5.59 12.61
CA PRO A 125 -11.52 5.99 11.28
C PRO A 125 -12.32 7.16 10.68
N PHE A 126 -11.61 8.07 10.02
CA PHE A 126 -12.20 9.15 9.23
C PHE A 126 -12.03 8.85 7.74
N THR A 127 -13.07 9.06 6.96
CA THR A 127 -13.04 8.86 5.51
C THR A 127 -12.52 10.10 4.80
N MET A 128 -11.89 9.89 3.66
CA MET A 128 -11.45 10.97 2.80
C MET A 128 -12.67 11.66 2.15
N HIS A 129 -12.67 12.98 2.20
CA HIS A 129 -13.65 13.82 1.52
C HIS A 129 -13.33 13.90 0.00
N PRO A 130 -14.29 14.14 -0.90
CA PRO A 130 -14.06 14.32 -2.34
C PRO A 130 -13.01 15.38 -2.69
N THR A 131 -12.69 16.29 -1.79
CA THR A 131 -11.60 17.27 -1.94
C THR A 131 -10.21 16.69 -1.73
N GLY A 132 -10.08 15.38 -1.41
CA GLY A 132 -8.84 14.70 -1.11
C GLY A 132 -8.32 14.94 0.32
N MET A 133 -9.16 15.46 1.23
CA MET A 133 -8.79 15.77 2.61
C MET A 133 -9.51 14.83 3.58
N ILE A 134 -8.80 14.39 4.60
CA ILE A 134 -9.37 13.67 5.74
C ILE A 134 -9.51 14.67 6.88
N PRO A 135 -10.74 15.00 7.31
CA PRO A 135 -10.96 15.99 8.36
C PRO A 135 -10.65 15.41 9.73
N PHE A 136 -9.89 16.16 10.52
CA PHE A 136 -9.70 15.94 11.95
C PHE A 136 -10.17 17.18 12.71
N HIS A 137 -10.36 17.05 14.01
CA HIS A 137 -10.61 18.20 14.87
C HIS A 137 -10.16 17.88 16.29
N ARG A 138 -8.87 17.96 16.52
CA ARG A 138 -8.30 17.60 17.82
C ARG A 138 -7.14 18.51 18.19
N SER A 139 -7.17 19.02 19.41
CA SER A 139 -6.09 19.79 20.01
C SER A 139 -5.29 18.91 20.98
N ALA A 140 -3.99 18.85 20.79
CA ALA A 140 -3.04 18.20 21.70
C ALA A 140 -1.62 18.72 21.47
N ARG A 141 -0.64 18.14 22.17
CA ARG A 141 0.77 18.48 22.01
C ARG A 141 1.49 17.52 21.06
N TYR A 142 1.27 16.22 21.21
CA TYR A 142 1.94 15.19 20.44
C TYR A 142 0.92 14.47 19.54
N PHE A 143 1.30 14.29 18.29
CA PHE A 143 0.45 13.67 17.27
C PHE A 143 1.20 12.62 16.47
N LYS A 144 0.47 11.59 16.07
CA LYS A 144 0.78 10.68 14.97
C LYS A 144 -0.42 10.59 14.06
N ILE A 145 -0.19 10.52 12.78
CA ILE A 145 -1.26 10.26 11.82
C ILE A 145 -1.02 8.88 11.22
N GLN A 146 -2.06 8.10 11.22
CA GLN A 146 -2.09 6.77 10.59
C GLN A 146 -3.08 6.80 9.45
N LEU A 147 -2.63 6.36 8.30
CA LEU A 147 -3.43 6.15 7.12
C LEU A 147 -3.60 4.65 6.91
N ASN A 148 -4.83 4.22 6.71
CA ASN A 148 -5.17 2.84 6.38
C ASN A 148 -5.79 2.80 5.00
N ILE A 149 -5.23 1.97 4.12
CA ILE A 149 -5.79 1.67 2.80
C ILE A 149 -6.40 0.28 2.89
N PRO A 150 -7.73 0.13 2.75
CA PRO A 150 -8.38 -1.17 2.89
C PRO A 150 -7.89 -2.19 1.86
N SER A 151 -7.99 -3.46 2.22
CA SER A 151 -7.73 -4.55 1.27
C SER A 151 -8.64 -4.48 0.04
N ALA A 152 -8.19 -5.04 -1.07
CA ALA A 152 -8.86 -5.00 -2.36
C ALA A 152 -9.04 -3.60 -2.97
N THR A 153 -8.44 -2.56 -2.39
CA THR A 153 -8.37 -1.23 -2.97
C THR A 153 -7.26 -1.18 -4.02
N THR A 154 -7.56 -0.65 -5.20
CA THR A 154 -6.54 -0.43 -6.23
C THR A 154 -5.76 0.84 -5.88
N TRP A 155 -4.46 0.69 -5.69
CA TRP A 155 -3.50 1.79 -5.49
C TRP A 155 -2.12 1.32 -5.94
N SER A 156 -1.28 2.25 -6.35
CA SER A 156 0.08 1.99 -6.81
C SER A 156 1.11 2.89 -6.17
N ASP A 157 0.69 4.04 -5.66
CA ASP A 157 1.60 5.04 -5.11
C ASP A 157 1.07 5.66 -3.81
N ALA A 158 1.96 5.70 -2.80
CA ALA A 158 1.72 6.38 -1.55
C ALA A 158 3.01 7.12 -1.14
N GLN A 159 3.03 8.44 -1.30
CA GLN A 159 4.24 9.26 -1.11
C GLN A 159 4.33 9.83 0.28
N GLY A 160 3.21 10.09 0.93
CA GLY A 160 3.19 10.72 2.24
C GLY A 160 1.84 11.35 2.58
N LEU A 161 1.88 12.32 3.48
CA LEU A 161 0.69 13.09 3.85
C LEU A 161 1.09 14.51 4.29
N ASP A 162 0.26 15.47 3.92
CA ASP A 162 0.36 16.85 4.37
C ASP A 162 -0.61 17.07 5.53
N VAL A 163 -0.14 17.69 6.60
CA VAL A 163 -0.92 17.94 7.82
C VAL A 163 -1.36 19.39 7.87
N GLU A 164 -2.64 19.61 8.05
CA GLU A 164 -3.20 20.93 8.29
C GLU A 164 -3.40 21.12 9.80
N ALA A 165 -2.71 22.09 10.38
CA ALA A 165 -2.80 22.37 11.80
C ALA A 165 -2.68 23.86 12.10
N ILE A 166 -3.35 24.27 13.16
CA ILE A 166 -3.33 25.64 13.68
C ILE A 166 -2.65 25.62 15.04
N GLN A 167 -1.68 26.50 15.23
CA GLN A 167 -1.02 26.66 16.51
C GLN A 167 -1.99 27.27 17.52
N GLU A 168 -2.13 26.63 18.69
CA GLU A 168 -2.88 27.15 19.83
C GLU A 168 -1.92 27.66 20.92
N GLY A 169 -2.44 28.43 21.86
CA GLY A 169 -1.63 29.03 22.93
C GLY A 169 -1.07 28.01 23.93
N TYR A 170 -0.21 28.54 24.84
CA TYR A 170 0.28 27.78 25.98
C TYR A 170 -0.86 27.44 26.95
N ARG A 171 -0.95 26.19 27.39
CA ARG A 171 -1.70 25.77 28.57
C ARG A 171 -0.90 24.74 29.33
#